data_0ab8198b72f9861a542500f678b1be03
#
_entry.id   0ab8198b72f9861a542500f678b1be03
#
_cell.length_a   1.000
_cell.length_b   1.000
_cell.length_c   1.000
_cell.angle_alpha   90.00
_cell.angle_beta   90.00
_cell.angle_gamma   90.00
#
_symmetry.space_group_name_H-M   'P 1'
#
loop_
_entity.id
_entity.type
_entity.pdbx_description
1 polymer ?
#
loop_
_entity_poly.entity_id
_entity_poly.type
_entity_poly.pdbx_seq_one_letter_code
_entity_poly.pdbx_strand_id
1 'polypeptide(L)'
;MSQSDWSSDVCSSDLISRAHEIFREVVEKTKVPVVTTVMGKGSIPTDHPLYIGNLGMHGAYAANMAVSNCDLLFSIGTRFNDRITGKLHEFAPHAQIVHIDIDTASISRNIQVDIPIVSDAKEAITKMNEYVQECSTGKWLGQISQWKEEHPLKMRPNDVLSPMDILKEINEQFENSIIVTD
;
A
#
# COMPACT_ATOMS: atom_id res chain seq x y z
N MET A 1 24.02 8.10 4.60
CA MET A 1 22.60 7.78 4.86
C MET A 1 22.45 6.29 4.72
N SER A 2 21.98 5.59 5.76
CA SER A 2 21.68 4.17 5.66
C SER A 2 20.60 3.98 4.61
N GLN A 3 20.70 2.92 3.82
CA GLN A 3 19.62 2.51 2.93
C GLN A 3 18.46 2.05 3.81
N SER A 4 17.32 2.69 3.68
CA SER A 4 16.12 2.36 4.43
C SER A 4 15.14 1.61 3.51
N ASP A 5 14.63 0.51 3.99
CA ASP A 5 13.67 -0.35 3.28
C ASP A 5 12.24 0.12 3.59
N TRP A 6 11.91 1.32 3.17
CA TRP A 6 10.63 1.97 3.48
C TRP A 6 9.50 1.43 2.62
N SER A 7 8.34 1.29 3.25
CA SER A 7 7.09 1.02 2.56
C SER A 7 5.97 1.90 3.12
N SER A 8 5.05 2.33 2.28
CA SER A 8 3.85 3.04 2.71
C SER A 8 2.61 2.19 2.50
N ASP A 9 1.73 2.19 3.49
CA ASP A 9 0.45 1.51 3.47
C ASP A 9 -0.68 2.53 3.56
N VAL A 10 -1.60 2.49 2.62
CA VAL A 10 -2.65 3.48 2.44
C VAL A 10 -4.03 2.84 2.47
N CYS A 11 -4.95 3.46 3.19
CA CYS A 11 -6.34 3.04 3.32
C CYS A 11 -7.31 4.13 2.78
N SER A 12 -8.60 3.93 2.95
CA SER A 12 -9.66 4.81 2.43
C SER A 12 -9.64 6.25 2.95
N SER A 13 -8.98 6.53 4.07
CA SER A 13 -8.97 7.87 4.67
C SER A 13 -8.30 8.93 3.79
N ASP A 14 -7.28 8.59 3.02
CA ASP A 14 -6.64 9.50 2.08
C ASP A 14 -7.54 9.83 0.88
N LEU A 15 -8.35 8.88 0.42
CA LEU A 15 -9.35 9.11 -0.62
C LEU A 15 -10.48 10.02 -0.11
N ILE A 16 -10.95 9.79 1.13
CA ILE A 16 -12.01 10.60 1.75
C ILE A 16 -11.53 12.03 1.99
N SER A 17 -10.32 12.20 2.48
CA SER A 17 -9.71 13.53 2.72
C SER A 17 -9.25 14.24 1.44
N ARG A 18 -9.37 13.57 0.27
CA ARG A 18 -8.82 14.05 -1.01
C ARG A 18 -7.31 14.32 -0.95
N ALA A 19 -6.59 13.49 -0.22
CA ALA A 19 -5.14 13.58 -0.07
C ALA A 19 -4.35 12.90 -1.20
N HIS A 20 -5.02 12.24 -2.14
CA HIS A 20 -4.38 11.40 -3.17
C HIS A 20 -3.39 12.18 -4.07
N GLU A 21 -3.62 13.46 -4.34
CA GLU A 21 -2.69 14.28 -5.14
C GLU A 21 -1.40 14.53 -4.38
N ILE A 22 -1.50 15.10 -3.17
CA ILE A 22 -0.32 15.38 -2.35
C ILE A 22 0.40 14.09 -1.92
N PHE A 23 -0.33 13.00 -1.74
CA PHE A 23 0.25 11.68 -1.47
C PHE A 23 1.14 11.22 -2.63
N ARG A 24 0.66 11.34 -3.89
CA ARG A 24 1.45 11.00 -5.08
C ARG A 24 2.70 11.87 -5.20
N GLU A 25 2.59 13.18 -4.94
CA GLU A 25 3.76 14.07 -4.92
C GLU A 25 4.82 13.59 -3.92
N VAL A 26 4.40 13.20 -2.70
CA VAL A 26 5.31 12.67 -1.69
C VAL A 26 5.95 11.35 -2.15
N VAL A 27 5.17 10.44 -2.73
CA VAL A 27 5.65 9.16 -3.26
C VAL A 27 6.68 9.38 -4.38
N GLU A 28 6.37 10.26 -5.31
CA GLU A 28 7.29 10.59 -6.42
C GLU A 28 8.57 11.28 -5.94
N LYS A 29 8.47 12.15 -4.94
CA LYS A 29 9.60 12.83 -4.35
C LYS A 29 10.51 11.90 -3.55
N THR A 30 9.91 11.02 -2.74
CA THR A 30 10.66 10.13 -1.84
C THR A 30 11.13 8.84 -2.50
N LYS A 31 10.50 8.41 -3.58
CA LYS A 31 10.71 7.11 -4.26
C LYS A 31 10.38 5.91 -3.37
N VAL A 32 9.55 6.09 -2.35
CA VAL A 32 9.12 5.02 -1.44
C VAL A 32 8.05 4.15 -2.10
N PRO A 33 8.20 2.82 -2.09
CA PRO A 33 7.17 1.92 -2.64
C PRO A 33 5.88 1.95 -1.83
N VAL A 34 4.76 1.74 -2.53
CA VAL A 34 3.40 1.86 -1.97
C VAL A 34 2.67 0.54 -2.06
N VAL A 35 2.09 0.12 -0.94
CA VAL A 35 1.06 -0.91 -0.88
C VAL A 35 -0.28 -0.27 -0.50
N THR A 36 -1.39 -0.89 -0.87
CA THR A 36 -2.71 -0.40 -0.48
C THR A 36 -3.53 -1.51 0.16
N THR A 37 -4.40 -1.14 1.07
CA THR A 37 -5.52 -2.02 1.43
C THR A 37 -6.52 -2.06 0.28
N VAL A 38 -7.50 -2.98 0.33
CA VAL A 38 -8.60 -3.02 -0.66
C VAL A 38 -9.33 -1.66 -0.70
N MET A 39 -9.55 -1.04 0.46
CA MET A 39 -10.23 0.25 0.56
C MET A 39 -9.35 1.44 0.14
N GLY A 40 -8.04 1.29 0.14
CA GLY A 40 -7.08 2.29 -0.32
C GLY A 40 -6.79 2.23 -1.83
N LYS A 41 -7.42 1.30 -2.53
CA LYS A 41 -7.25 1.16 -3.98
C LYS A 41 -7.72 2.42 -4.71
N GLY A 42 -6.88 2.96 -5.59
CA GLY A 42 -7.15 4.23 -6.28
C GLY A 42 -6.39 5.44 -5.72
N SER A 43 -5.78 5.34 -4.55
CA SER A 43 -4.90 6.40 -4.00
C SER A 43 -3.70 6.68 -4.92
N ILE A 44 -3.22 5.62 -5.56
CA ILE A 44 -2.17 5.67 -6.57
C ILE A 44 -2.60 4.82 -7.77
N PRO A 45 -2.26 5.20 -9.02
CA PRO A 45 -2.54 4.38 -10.20
C PRO A 45 -1.91 2.99 -10.10
N THR A 46 -2.61 1.96 -10.56
CA THR A 46 -2.12 0.56 -10.47
C THR A 46 -0.93 0.28 -11.39
N ASP A 47 -0.71 1.09 -12.40
CA ASP A 47 0.43 1.07 -13.33
C ASP A 47 1.60 1.95 -12.86
N HIS A 48 1.46 2.64 -11.72
CA HIS A 48 2.53 3.47 -11.18
C HIS A 48 3.74 2.59 -10.79
N PRO A 49 4.98 2.96 -11.17
CA PRO A 49 6.18 2.12 -10.97
C PRO A 49 6.48 1.81 -9.49
N LEU A 50 6.07 2.67 -8.57
CA LEU A 50 6.24 2.47 -7.14
C LEU A 50 5.08 1.72 -6.48
N TYR A 51 4.00 1.40 -7.21
CA TYR A 51 2.90 0.60 -6.68
C TYR A 51 3.26 -0.88 -6.67
N ILE A 52 3.21 -1.50 -5.49
CA ILE A 52 3.55 -2.91 -5.33
C ILE A 52 2.32 -3.79 -5.53
N GLY A 53 1.19 -3.42 -4.96
CA GLY A 53 -0.05 -4.18 -4.98
C GLY A 53 -0.87 -4.03 -3.70
N ASN A 54 -1.93 -4.82 -3.59
CA ASN A 54 -2.74 -4.90 -2.37
C ASN A 54 -2.04 -5.70 -1.29
N LEU A 55 -2.15 -5.23 -0.06
CA LEU A 55 -1.71 -5.89 1.17
C LEU A 55 -2.81 -6.79 1.75
N GLY A 56 -2.43 -7.82 2.47
CA GLY A 56 -3.31 -8.65 3.27
C GLY A 56 -3.51 -10.07 2.72
N MET A 57 -4.48 -10.80 3.28
CA MET A 57 -4.73 -12.22 3.02
C MET A 57 -4.94 -12.54 1.52
N HIS A 58 -5.60 -11.65 0.80
CA HIS A 58 -5.85 -11.78 -0.64
C HIS A 58 -4.96 -10.82 -1.46
N GLY A 59 -3.91 -10.30 -0.84
CA GLY A 59 -2.98 -9.36 -1.46
C GLY A 59 -1.90 -10.04 -2.31
N ALA A 60 -1.10 -9.21 -2.96
CA ALA A 60 0.06 -9.67 -3.72
C ALA A 60 1.17 -10.18 -2.78
N TYR A 61 1.84 -11.27 -3.16
CA TYR A 61 2.97 -11.80 -2.41
C TYR A 61 4.03 -10.72 -2.16
N ALA A 62 4.42 -9.99 -3.20
CA ALA A 62 5.41 -8.93 -3.10
C ALA A 62 4.99 -7.80 -2.13
N ALA A 63 3.69 -7.45 -2.07
CA ALA A 63 3.19 -6.45 -1.14
C ALA A 63 3.27 -6.92 0.33
N ASN A 64 2.91 -8.16 0.59
CA ASN A 64 3.02 -8.76 1.92
C ASN A 64 4.51 -8.87 2.36
N MET A 65 5.39 -9.31 1.46
CA MET A 65 6.82 -9.41 1.73
C MET A 65 7.46 -8.03 1.95
N ALA A 66 7.03 -7.02 1.20
CA ALA A 66 7.51 -5.65 1.38
C ALA A 66 7.19 -5.12 2.78
N VAL A 67 5.97 -5.33 3.28
CA VAL A 67 5.61 -4.91 4.64
C VAL A 67 6.31 -5.75 5.71
N SER A 68 6.43 -7.07 5.50
CA SER A 68 7.07 -7.95 6.49
C SER A 68 8.57 -7.72 6.66
N ASN A 69 9.25 -7.15 5.65
CA ASN A 69 10.70 -6.99 5.64
C ASN A 69 11.17 -5.52 5.63
N CYS A 70 10.27 -4.54 5.66
CA CYS A 70 10.66 -3.13 5.73
C CYS A 70 11.23 -2.76 7.11
N ASP A 71 12.05 -1.73 7.16
CA ASP A 71 12.57 -1.12 8.38
C ASP A 71 11.74 0.08 8.85
N LEU A 72 10.95 0.68 7.96
CA LEU A 72 9.99 1.73 8.27
C LEU A 72 8.69 1.49 7.51
N LEU A 73 7.58 1.41 8.24
CA LEU A 73 6.23 1.36 7.70
C LEU A 73 5.51 2.67 7.97
N PHE A 74 5.22 3.40 6.90
CA PHE A 74 4.44 4.63 6.98
C PHE A 74 2.98 4.35 6.59
N SER A 75 2.09 4.37 7.58
CA SER A 75 0.70 3.96 7.41
C SER A 75 -0.27 5.13 7.54
N ILE A 76 -1.24 5.21 6.62
CA ILE A 76 -2.20 6.29 6.54
C ILE A 76 -3.61 5.72 6.61
N GLY A 77 -4.32 5.97 7.73
CA GLY A 77 -5.70 5.60 7.94
C GLY A 77 -5.99 4.10 7.99
N THR A 78 -4.99 3.29 8.21
CA THR A 78 -5.11 1.83 8.24
C THR A 78 -5.50 1.36 9.62
N ARG A 79 -6.57 0.58 9.71
CA ARG A 79 -7.04 0.03 11.00
C ARG A 79 -6.29 -1.22 11.46
N PHE A 80 -5.35 -1.73 10.68
CA PHE A 80 -4.57 -2.94 10.97
C PHE A 80 -5.43 -4.12 11.43
N ASN A 81 -6.50 -4.41 10.68
CA ASN A 81 -7.37 -5.53 10.99
C ASN A 81 -6.69 -6.88 10.65
N ASP A 82 -7.25 -7.97 11.15
CA ASP A 82 -6.75 -9.33 10.97
C ASP A 82 -6.58 -9.76 9.51
N ARG A 83 -7.39 -9.20 8.59
CA ARG A 83 -7.30 -9.46 7.14
C ARG A 83 -6.04 -8.88 6.51
N ILE A 84 -5.49 -7.83 7.12
CA ILE A 84 -4.26 -7.15 6.68
C ILE A 84 -3.06 -7.70 7.42
N THR A 85 -3.16 -7.80 8.75
CA THR A 85 -2.01 -8.14 9.60
C THR A 85 -1.75 -9.63 9.69
N GLY A 86 -2.79 -10.47 9.53
CA GLY A 86 -2.68 -11.87 9.87
C GLY A 86 -2.30 -12.06 11.34
N LYS A 87 -1.18 -12.70 11.61
CA LYS A 87 -0.64 -12.84 12.96
C LYS A 87 0.06 -11.54 13.40
N LEU A 88 -0.51 -10.86 14.37
CA LEU A 88 -0.06 -9.54 14.82
C LEU A 88 1.44 -9.45 15.17
N HIS A 89 1.98 -10.50 15.81
CA HIS A 89 3.39 -10.54 16.22
C HIS A 89 4.38 -10.80 15.07
N GLU A 90 3.88 -11.22 13.91
CA GLU A 90 4.66 -11.44 12.69
C GLU A 90 4.51 -10.29 11.69
N PHE A 91 3.61 -9.31 11.96
CA PHE A 91 3.36 -8.18 11.07
C PHE A 91 4.44 -7.11 11.23
N ALA A 92 5.18 -6.83 10.15
CA ALA A 92 6.25 -5.83 10.10
C ALA A 92 7.20 -5.87 11.34
N PRO A 93 7.76 -7.05 11.71
CA PRO A 93 8.39 -7.28 13.01
C PRO A 93 9.68 -6.47 13.21
N HIS A 94 10.22 -5.90 12.15
CA HIS A 94 11.46 -5.12 12.16
C HIS A 94 11.25 -3.64 11.88
N ALA A 95 10.02 -3.25 11.51
CA ALA A 95 9.71 -1.89 11.11
C ALA A 95 9.46 -0.98 12.31
N GLN A 96 9.96 0.25 12.22
CA GLN A 96 9.35 1.35 12.94
C GLN A 96 8.03 1.74 12.25
N ILE A 97 6.96 1.89 13.02
CA ILE A 97 5.63 2.15 12.47
C ILE A 97 5.23 3.59 12.76
N VAL A 98 5.10 4.38 11.70
CA VAL A 98 4.48 5.70 11.71
C VAL A 98 3.04 5.56 11.28
N HIS A 99 2.09 6.01 12.09
CA HIS A 99 0.67 5.87 11.78
C HIS A 99 -0.05 7.21 11.85
N ILE A 100 -0.60 7.63 10.73
CA ILE A 100 -1.49 8.78 10.62
C ILE A 100 -2.94 8.28 10.62
N ASP A 101 -3.72 8.73 11.58
CA ASP A 101 -5.17 8.50 11.62
C ASP A 101 -5.85 9.67 12.31
N ILE A 102 -7.06 10.01 11.86
CA ILE A 102 -7.89 11.04 12.51
C ILE A 102 -8.56 10.50 13.77
N ASP A 103 -8.77 9.19 13.84
CA ASP A 103 -9.39 8.53 14.99
C ASP A 103 -8.32 8.04 15.98
N THR A 104 -8.23 8.71 17.12
CA THR A 104 -7.33 8.32 18.22
C THR A 104 -7.54 6.89 18.71
N ALA A 105 -8.76 6.35 18.59
CA ALA A 105 -9.07 4.98 19.00
C ALA A 105 -8.53 3.92 18.03
N SER A 106 -8.17 4.31 16.83
CA SER A 106 -7.52 3.43 15.84
C SER A 106 -6.02 3.28 16.07
N ILE A 107 -5.39 4.30 16.68
CA ILE A 107 -3.94 4.30 16.92
C ILE A 107 -3.56 3.31 18.02
N SER A 108 -2.58 2.46 17.73
CA SER A 108 -2.08 1.39 18.61
C SER A 108 -3.15 0.40 19.10
N ARG A 109 -4.29 0.31 18.39
CA ARG A 109 -5.38 -0.59 18.76
C ARG A 109 -5.02 -2.06 18.54
N ASN A 110 -4.47 -2.39 17.39
CA ASN A 110 -4.18 -3.76 16.98
C ASN A 110 -2.68 -4.05 16.92
N ILE A 111 -1.87 -3.08 16.53
CA ILE A 111 -0.41 -3.17 16.52
C ILE A 111 0.17 -1.99 17.31
N GLN A 112 1.33 -2.18 17.89
CA GLN A 112 2.03 -1.09 18.55
C GLN A 112 2.59 -0.12 17.49
N VAL A 113 2.32 1.17 17.67
CA VAL A 113 2.78 2.25 16.79
C VAL A 113 3.90 3.01 17.49
N ASP A 114 5.02 3.22 16.79
CA ASP A 114 6.16 3.96 17.35
C ASP A 114 5.94 5.47 17.29
N ILE A 115 5.41 5.95 16.18
CA ILE A 115 5.17 7.39 15.96
C ILE A 115 3.70 7.61 15.57
N PRO A 116 2.83 7.90 16.53
CA PRO A 116 1.42 8.24 16.26
C PRO A 116 1.28 9.69 15.78
N ILE A 117 0.48 9.92 14.75
CA ILE A 117 0.13 11.23 14.24
C ILE A 117 -1.40 11.32 14.15
N VAL A 118 -2.01 12.03 15.09
CA VAL A 118 -3.47 12.27 15.10
C VAL A 118 -3.75 13.51 14.26
N SER A 119 -4.17 13.30 13.02
CA SER A 119 -4.44 14.39 12.08
C SER A 119 -5.29 13.90 10.90
N ASP A 120 -5.91 14.84 10.19
CA ASP A 120 -6.39 14.59 8.84
C ASP A 120 -5.22 14.20 7.93
N ALA A 121 -5.43 13.19 7.07
CA ALA A 121 -4.38 12.66 6.21
C ALA A 121 -3.81 13.73 5.27
N LYS A 122 -4.66 14.58 4.69
CA LYS A 122 -4.21 15.64 3.78
C LYS A 122 -3.34 16.66 4.49
N GLU A 123 -3.74 17.10 5.69
CA GLU A 123 -2.97 18.07 6.47
C GLU A 123 -1.60 17.51 6.86
N ALA A 124 -1.57 16.27 7.38
CA ALA A 124 -0.34 15.61 7.78
C ALA A 124 0.62 15.42 6.60
N ILE A 125 0.14 14.89 5.46
CA ILE A 125 0.96 14.64 4.28
C ILE A 125 1.46 15.96 3.67
N THR A 126 0.61 16.99 3.62
CA THR A 126 1.01 18.32 3.10
C THR A 126 2.17 18.87 3.91
N LYS A 127 2.06 18.83 5.24
CA LYS A 127 3.12 19.30 6.12
C LYS A 127 4.38 18.44 6.02
N MET A 128 4.23 17.14 5.89
CA MET A 128 5.35 16.21 5.71
C MET A 128 6.10 16.48 4.40
N ASN A 129 5.39 16.85 3.31
CA ASN A 129 5.97 17.12 2.01
C ASN A 129 7.00 18.26 2.03
N GLU A 130 6.90 19.18 2.99
CA GLU A 130 7.87 20.28 3.16
C GLU A 130 9.25 19.76 3.60
N TYR A 131 9.31 18.63 4.30
CA TYR A 131 10.52 18.13 4.97
C TYR A 131 11.11 16.88 4.31
N VAL A 132 10.31 16.07 3.61
CA VAL A 132 10.79 14.83 2.99
C VAL A 132 11.71 15.11 1.82
N GLN A 133 12.66 14.19 1.61
CA GLN A 133 13.63 14.22 0.51
C GLN A 133 13.63 12.86 -0.20
N GLU A 134 14.29 12.77 -1.34
CA GLU A 134 14.47 11.51 -2.05
C GLU A 134 15.23 10.50 -1.20
N CYS A 135 14.68 9.29 -1.14
CA CYS A 135 15.26 8.16 -0.39
C CYS A 135 16.06 7.24 -1.32
N SER A 136 17.06 6.57 -0.77
CA SER A 136 17.85 5.60 -1.52
C SER A 136 17.17 4.23 -1.50
N THR A 137 16.12 4.05 -2.31
CA THR A 137 15.26 2.84 -2.33
C THR A 137 15.64 1.83 -3.43
N GLY A 138 16.69 2.09 -4.23
CA GLY A 138 16.96 1.30 -5.44
C GLY A 138 17.17 -0.19 -5.18
N LYS A 139 17.89 -0.59 -4.14
CA LYS A 139 18.09 -2.01 -3.80
C LYS A 139 16.77 -2.64 -3.32
N TRP A 140 15.98 -1.91 -2.56
CA TRP A 140 14.69 -2.35 -2.06
C TRP A 140 13.70 -2.58 -3.20
N LEU A 141 13.62 -1.65 -4.13
CA LEU A 141 12.79 -1.79 -5.33
C LEU A 141 13.24 -2.97 -6.20
N GLY A 142 14.55 -3.23 -6.28
CA GLY A 142 15.09 -4.41 -6.94
C GLY A 142 14.63 -5.72 -6.29
N GLN A 143 14.66 -5.80 -4.97
CA GLN A 143 14.15 -6.95 -4.22
C GLN A 143 12.64 -7.15 -4.41
N ILE A 144 11.86 -6.07 -4.38
CA ILE A 144 10.42 -6.12 -4.62
C ILE A 144 10.12 -6.60 -6.05
N SER A 145 10.89 -6.14 -7.04
CA SER A 145 10.74 -6.58 -8.44
C SER A 145 11.01 -8.07 -8.57
N GLN A 146 12.03 -8.59 -7.90
CA GLN A 146 12.31 -10.02 -7.87
C GLN A 146 11.12 -10.81 -7.31
N TRP A 147 10.52 -10.39 -6.19
CA TRP A 147 9.33 -11.04 -5.64
C TRP A 147 8.11 -10.99 -6.57
N LYS A 148 7.93 -9.89 -7.32
CA LYS A 148 6.87 -9.81 -8.34
C LYS A 148 7.07 -10.79 -9.49
N GLU A 149 8.33 -11.01 -9.91
CA GLU A 149 8.68 -11.95 -10.97
C GLU A 149 8.54 -13.41 -10.51
N GLU A 150 9.00 -13.73 -9.30
CA GLU A 150 8.93 -15.08 -8.74
C GLU A 150 7.50 -15.50 -8.37
N HIS A 151 6.67 -14.55 -7.94
CA HIS A 151 5.29 -14.79 -7.49
C HIS A 151 4.29 -13.85 -8.18
N PRO A 152 4.16 -13.94 -9.52
CA PRO A 152 3.23 -13.09 -10.24
C PRO A 152 1.78 -13.41 -9.88
N LEU A 153 0.93 -12.36 -9.84
CA LEU A 153 -0.51 -12.52 -9.75
C LEU A 153 -1.04 -13.10 -11.08
N LYS A 154 -0.90 -14.40 -11.26
CA LYS A 154 -1.44 -15.12 -12.42
C LYS A 154 -2.50 -16.11 -11.95
N MET A 155 -3.65 -16.08 -12.60
CA MET A 155 -4.57 -17.19 -12.49
C MET A 155 -3.99 -18.42 -13.21
N ARG A 156 -4.24 -19.61 -12.63
CA ARG A 156 -3.84 -20.86 -13.29
C ARG A 156 -4.60 -20.96 -14.62
N PRO A 157 -3.95 -21.32 -15.71
CA PRO A 157 -4.65 -21.62 -16.94
C PRO A 157 -5.67 -22.72 -16.64
N ASN A 158 -6.93 -22.46 -16.90
CA ASN A 158 -8.01 -23.44 -16.81
C ASN A 158 -8.59 -23.60 -18.22
N ASP A 159 -8.99 -24.82 -18.54
CA ASP A 159 -9.76 -25.12 -19.77
C ASP A 159 -11.22 -24.63 -19.66
N VAL A 160 -11.55 -23.97 -18.56
CA VAL A 160 -12.88 -23.44 -18.25
C VAL A 160 -12.79 -21.93 -18.10
N LEU A 161 -13.79 -21.23 -18.62
CA LEU A 161 -13.95 -19.78 -18.51
C LEU A 161 -13.84 -19.33 -17.04
N SER A 162 -12.86 -18.48 -16.74
CA SER A 162 -12.64 -17.96 -15.40
C SER A 162 -13.28 -16.56 -15.23
N PRO A 163 -13.57 -16.12 -13.99
CA PRO A 163 -14.02 -14.75 -13.73
C PRO A 163 -13.07 -13.69 -14.29
N MET A 164 -11.77 -13.95 -14.32
CA MET A 164 -10.77 -13.04 -14.89
C MET A 164 -10.90 -12.90 -16.40
N ASP A 165 -11.21 -14.00 -17.12
CA ASP A 165 -11.43 -13.95 -18.57
C ASP A 165 -12.65 -13.09 -18.89
N ILE A 166 -13.71 -13.22 -18.09
CA ILE A 166 -14.92 -12.40 -18.22
C ILE A 166 -14.60 -10.92 -17.97
N LEU A 167 -13.88 -10.61 -16.88
CA LEU A 167 -13.51 -9.23 -16.55
C LEU A 167 -12.61 -8.61 -17.61
N LYS A 168 -11.67 -9.40 -18.15
CA LYS A 168 -10.79 -8.96 -19.22
C LYS A 168 -11.59 -8.62 -20.48
N GLU A 169 -12.49 -9.52 -20.89
CA GLU A 169 -13.36 -9.32 -22.06
C GLU A 169 -14.26 -8.09 -21.89
N ILE A 170 -14.86 -7.92 -20.70
CA ILE A 170 -15.67 -6.71 -20.40
C ILE A 170 -14.82 -5.45 -20.52
N ASN A 171 -13.61 -5.44 -19.96
CA ASN A 171 -12.72 -4.28 -20.01
C ASN A 171 -12.26 -3.95 -21.44
N GLU A 172 -12.11 -4.96 -22.30
CA GLU A 172 -11.73 -4.77 -23.70
C GLU A 172 -12.92 -4.27 -24.56
N GLN A 173 -14.15 -4.72 -24.26
CA GLN A 173 -15.34 -4.35 -25.05
C GLN A 173 -16.01 -3.06 -24.60
N PHE A 174 -15.89 -2.69 -23.35
CA PHE A 174 -16.59 -1.54 -22.76
C PHE A 174 -15.61 -0.50 -22.21
N GLU A 175 -15.09 0.34 -23.09
CA GLU A 175 -14.31 1.50 -22.68
C GLU A 175 -15.11 2.41 -21.74
N ASN A 176 -14.49 2.90 -20.67
CA ASN A 176 -15.11 3.79 -19.67
C ASN A 176 -16.25 3.16 -18.84
N SER A 177 -16.32 1.85 -18.75
CA SER A 177 -17.28 1.19 -17.86
C SER A 177 -16.83 1.24 -16.40
N ILE A 178 -17.79 1.34 -15.48
CA ILE A 178 -17.57 1.13 -14.05
C ILE A 178 -17.99 -0.29 -13.71
N ILE A 179 -17.01 -1.14 -13.36
CA ILE A 179 -17.27 -2.53 -12.99
C ILE A 179 -17.39 -2.59 -11.47
N VAL A 180 -18.54 -3.05 -10.98
CA VAL A 180 -18.82 -3.26 -9.56
C VAL A 180 -18.90 -4.75 -9.31
N THR A 181 -18.13 -5.24 -8.34
CA THR A 181 -18.12 -6.65 -7.89
C THR A 181 -18.32 -6.70 -6.38
N ASP A 182 -18.84 -7.80 -5.87
CA ASP A 182 -18.92 -8.09 -4.43
C ASP A 182 -17.94 -9.19 -4.02
#